data_debac1f7e53ee66e6a356a8799480ceb
#
_entry.id   debac1f7e53ee66e6a356a8799480ceb
#
_cell.length_a   1.000
_cell.length_b   1.000
_cell.length_c   1.000
_cell.angle_alpha   90.00
_cell.angle_beta   90.00
_cell.angle_gamma   90.00
#
_symmetry.space_group_name_H-M   'P 1'
#
loop_
_entity.id
_entity.type
_entity.pdbx_description
1 polymer ?
#
loop_
_entity_poly.entity_id
_entity_poly.type
_entity_poly.pdbx_seq_one_letter_code
_entity_poly.pdbx_strand_id
1 'polypeptide(L)'
;MKAKIFAKRIKAYDGKSFTIFVTQLERKDGSRQYMRVMYSGKDRNKAFDTDICPLVIEFNREDANVSTETYTDKSGEERKSYTLWLKDYKVSDEKFVDHSLDDFI
;
A
#
# COMPACT_ATOMS: atom_id res chain seq x y z
N MET A 1 6.66 -5.86 -11.33
CA MET A 1 5.62 -4.87 -10.98
C MET A 1 6.27 -3.73 -10.21
N LYS A 2 5.72 -2.54 -10.30
CA LYS A 2 6.23 -1.34 -9.63
C LYS A 2 5.12 -0.67 -8.83
N ALA A 3 5.49 -0.02 -7.74
CA ALA A 3 4.57 0.75 -6.93
C ALA A 3 5.29 1.92 -6.27
N LYS A 4 4.62 3.04 -6.11
CA LYS A 4 5.12 4.17 -5.35
C LYS A 4 4.55 4.12 -3.94
N ILE A 5 5.44 4.10 -2.95
CA ILE A 5 5.06 3.96 -1.56
C ILE A 5 5.12 5.31 -0.87
N PHE A 6 4.05 5.66 -0.19
CA PHE A 6 3.93 6.89 0.59
C PHE A 6 3.78 6.56 2.07
N ALA A 7 4.35 7.39 2.91
CA ALA A 7 4.07 7.38 4.33
C ALA A 7 2.82 8.25 4.59
N LYS A 8 1.82 7.68 5.23
CA LYS A 8 0.59 8.40 5.58
C LYS A 8 0.38 8.38 7.08
N ARG A 9 0.24 9.56 7.68
CA ARG A 9 -0.03 9.67 9.10
C ARG A 9 -1.53 9.58 9.36
N ILE A 10 -1.91 8.67 10.25
CA ILE A 10 -3.29 8.43 10.62
C ILE A 10 -3.46 8.73 12.11
N LYS A 11 -4.56 9.42 12.44
CA LYS A 11 -4.94 9.65 13.81
C LYS A 11 -5.82 8.50 14.31
N ALA A 12 -5.34 7.78 15.31
CA ALA A 12 -6.06 6.67 15.89
C ALA A 12 -7.25 7.15 16.74
N TYR A 13 -8.15 6.24 17.05
CA TYR A 13 -9.35 6.49 17.83
C TYR A 13 -9.06 7.11 19.21
N ASP A 14 -7.94 6.72 19.83
CA ASP A 14 -7.50 7.21 21.14
C ASP A 14 -6.76 8.57 21.08
N GLY A 15 -6.70 9.21 19.92
CA GLY A 15 -5.99 10.45 19.71
C GLY A 15 -4.49 10.32 19.41
N LYS A 16 -3.94 9.13 19.49
CA LYS A 16 -2.54 8.86 19.13
C LYS A 16 -2.38 8.81 17.62
N SER A 17 -1.22 9.24 17.13
CA SER A 17 -0.91 9.16 15.70
C SER A 17 -0.02 7.97 15.41
N PHE A 18 -0.24 7.33 14.26
CA PHE A 18 0.65 6.29 13.77
C PHE A 18 0.82 6.47 12.26
N THR A 19 1.90 5.90 11.72
CA THR A 19 2.21 5.98 10.29
C THR A 19 1.94 4.65 9.63
N ILE A 20 1.22 4.69 8.51
CA ILE A 20 1.07 3.53 7.63
C ILE A 20 1.73 3.83 6.29
N PHE A 21 2.04 2.80 5.55
CA PHE A 21 2.61 2.91 4.21
C PHE A 21 1.55 2.47 3.21
N VAL A 22 1.36 3.29 2.18
CA VAL A 22 0.30 3.09 1.20
C VAL A 22 0.83 3.29 -0.21
N THR A 23 0.20 2.64 -1.17
CA THR A 23 0.34 2.95 -2.58
C THR A 23 -0.99 3.44 -3.12
N GLN A 24 -0.93 4.29 -4.15
CA GLN A 24 -2.11 4.89 -4.75
C GLN A 24 -2.54 4.08 -5.98
N LEU A 25 -3.82 3.80 -6.06
CA LEU A 25 -4.42 3.06 -7.15
C LEU A 25 -5.45 3.93 -7.87
N GLU A 26 -5.54 3.79 -9.17
CA GLU A 26 -6.58 4.43 -9.97
C GLU A 26 -7.76 3.48 -10.16
N ARG A 27 -8.97 3.95 -9.92
CA ARG A 27 -10.20 3.19 -10.18
C ARG A 27 -10.67 3.42 -11.61
N LYS A 28 -11.57 2.56 -12.08
CA LYS A 28 -12.15 2.66 -13.43
C LYS A 28 -12.88 3.97 -13.70
N ASP A 29 -13.42 4.60 -12.67
CA ASP A 29 -14.11 5.90 -12.78
C ASP A 29 -13.17 7.11 -12.72
N GLY A 30 -11.85 6.87 -12.68
CA GLY A 30 -10.83 7.90 -12.58
C GLY A 30 -10.54 8.38 -11.15
N SER A 31 -11.29 7.92 -10.16
CA SER A 31 -11.01 8.24 -8.76
C SER A 31 -9.79 7.47 -8.27
N ARG A 32 -9.19 7.95 -7.16
CA ARG A 32 -8.00 7.33 -6.59
C ARG A 32 -8.32 6.66 -5.27
N GLN A 33 -7.66 5.54 -5.03
CA GLN A 33 -7.79 4.75 -3.81
C GLN A 33 -6.41 4.44 -3.26
N TYR A 34 -6.28 4.39 -1.94
CA TYR A 34 -5.06 3.94 -1.29
C TYR A 34 -5.17 2.49 -0.90
N MET A 35 -4.09 1.75 -1.12
CA MET A 35 -3.94 0.38 -0.65
C MET A 35 -2.77 0.35 0.33
N ARG A 36 -3.00 -0.21 1.52
CA ARG A 36 -1.94 -0.37 2.51
C ARG A 36 -0.89 -1.35 2.00
N VAL A 37 0.38 -1.04 2.23
CA VAL A 37 1.51 -1.88 1.86
C VAL A 37 2.27 -2.28 3.11
N MET A 38 2.53 -3.58 3.27
CA MET A 38 3.29 -4.11 4.39
C MET A 38 4.39 -5.03 3.88
N TYR A 39 5.57 -4.90 4.48
CA TYR A 39 6.67 -5.80 4.24
C TYR A 39 6.58 -6.97 5.22
N SER A 40 6.52 -8.19 4.68
CA SER A 40 6.43 -9.43 5.47
C SER A 40 7.69 -10.30 5.39
N GLY A 41 8.75 -9.78 4.76
CA GLY A 41 10.01 -10.50 4.62
C GLY A 41 10.83 -10.52 5.91
N LYS A 42 11.95 -11.22 5.85
CA LYS A 42 12.83 -11.43 7.02
C LYS A 42 13.93 -10.38 7.16
N ASP A 43 14.17 -9.59 6.15
CA ASP A 43 15.20 -8.56 6.14
C ASP A 43 14.69 -7.27 6.79
N ARG A 44 15.15 -7.00 8.00
CA ARG A 44 14.75 -5.81 8.76
C ARG A 44 15.13 -4.49 8.08
N ASN A 45 16.17 -4.51 7.24
CA ASN A 45 16.61 -3.32 6.51
C ASN A 45 15.64 -2.94 5.38
N LYS A 46 14.75 -3.84 4.99
CA LYS A 46 13.72 -3.60 3.99
C LYS A 46 12.38 -3.15 4.57
N ALA A 47 12.24 -3.09 5.88
CA ALA A 47 11.04 -2.54 6.49
C ALA A 47 10.84 -1.08 6.06
N PHE A 48 9.63 -0.72 5.70
CA PHE A 48 9.31 0.64 5.27
C PHE A 48 9.48 1.62 6.43
N ASP A 49 10.05 2.78 6.13
CA ASP A 49 10.27 3.85 7.08
C ASP A 49 9.86 5.19 6.46
N THR A 50 9.42 6.11 7.31
CA THR A 50 9.05 7.47 6.91
C THR A 50 10.21 8.21 6.22
N ASP A 51 11.44 7.99 6.67
CA ASP A 51 12.63 8.67 6.16
C ASP A 51 12.95 8.31 4.71
N ILE A 52 12.53 7.13 4.25
CA ILE A 52 12.80 6.68 2.89
C ILE A 52 11.63 6.94 1.93
N CYS A 53 10.48 7.35 2.45
CA CYS A 53 9.30 7.60 1.63
C CYS A 53 9.20 9.08 1.22
N PRO A 54 8.66 9.38 0.04
CA PRO A 54 8.13 8.44 -0.96
C PRO A 54 9.25 7.72 -1.74
N LEU A 55 9.02 6.47 -2.07
CA LEU A 55 9.96 5.70 -2.90
C LEU A 55 9.21 4.84 -3.91
N VAL A 56 9.84 4.61 -5.05
CA VAL A 56 9.34 3.67 -6.05
C VAL A 56 10.04 2.34 -5.84
N ILE A 57 9.26 1.27 -5.78
CA ILE A 57 9.78 -0.08 -5.63
C ILE A 57 9.43 -0.95 -6.82
N GLU A 58 10.24 -1.96 -7.05
CA GLU A 58 10.01 -3.01 -8.03
C GLU A 58 9.97 -4.35 -7.32
N PHE A 59 9.01 -5.20 -7.66
CA PHE A 59 8.85 -6.50 -7.02
C PHE A 59 8.28 -7.52 -8.01
N ASN A 60 8.53 -8.80 -7.74
CA ASN A 60 7.95 -9.89 -8.49
C ASN A 60 6.55 -10.21 -7.97
N ARG A 61 5.64 -10.59 -8.86
CA ARG A 61 4.28 -10.94 -8.49
C ARG A 61 4.22 -12.08 -7.47
N GLU A 62 5.14 -13.03 -7.57
CA GLU A 62 5.23 -14.16 -6.65
C GLU A 62 5.63 -13.77 -5.22
N ASP A 63 6.27 -12.60 -5.06
CA ASP A 63 6.63 -12.04 -3.75
C ASP A 63 5.54 -11.14 -3.17
N ALA A 64 4.43 -10.98 -3.88
CA ALA A 64 3.33 -10.10 -3.50
C ALA A 64 2.04 -10.90 -3.27
N ASN A 65 1.32 -10.52 -2.23
CA ASN A 65 0.00 -11.08 -1.92
C ASN A 65 -0.94 -9.96 -1.48
N VAL A 66 -2.16 -9.97 -2.01
CA VAL A 66 -3.19 -8.99 -1.64
C VAL A 66 -4.22 -9.65 -0.75
N SER A 67 -4.42 -9.12 0.44
CA SER A 67 -5.49 -9.52 1.33
C SER A 67 -6.65 -8.53 1.25
N THR A 68 -7.86 -9.03 1.40
CA THR A 68 -9.09 -8.23 1.36
C THR A 68 -9.82 -8.38 2.68
N GLU A 69 -10.20 -7.26 3.29
CA GLU A 69 -11.04 -7.25 4.48
C GLU A 69 -12.31 -6.45 4.19
N THR A 70 -13.42 -6.92 4.72
CA THR A 70 -14.69 -6.23 4.62
C THR A 70 -15.00 -5.56 5.94
N TYR A 71 -15.44 -4.30 5.90
CA TYR A 71 -15.82 -3.55 7.08
C TYR A 71 -17.08 -2.74 6.79
N THR A 72 -17.79 -2.37 7.85
CA THR A 72 -18.95 -1.49 7.76
C THR A 72 -18.54 -0.08 8.14
N ASP A 73 -18.77 0.90 7.26
CA ASP A 73 -18.46 2.30 7.54
C ASP A 73 -19.51 2.95 8.47
N LYS A 74 -19.29 4.24 8.77
CA LYS A 74 -20.19 4.98 9.67
C LYS A 74 -21.61 5.16 9.12
N SER A 75 -21.75 5.08 7.79
CA SER A 75 -23.07 5.19 7.13
C SER A 75 -23.82 3.86 7.05
N GLY A 76 -23.21 2.77 7.53
CA GLY A 76 -23.78 1.43 7.49
C GLY A 76 -23.53 0.69 6.20
N GLU A 77 -22.75 1.25 5.28
CA GLU A 77 -22.39 0.59 4.03
C GLU A 77 -21.22 -0.36 4.21
N GLU A 78 -21.30 -1.50 3.54
CA GLU A 78 -20.23 -2.48 3.51
C GLU A 78 -19.15 -2.04 2.50
N ARG A 79 -17.90 -1.97 2.97
CA ARG A 79 -16.75 -1.57 2.16
C ARG A 79 -15.64 -2.59 2.26
N LYS A 80 -14.78 -2.62 1.22
CA LYS A 80 -13.62 -3.49 1.17
C LYS A 80 -12.33 -2.69 1.35
N SER A 81 -11.44 -3.24 2.15
CA SER A 81 -10.08 -2.73 2.36
C SER A 81 -9.07 -3.73 1.82
N TYR A 82 -8.04 -3.24 1.16
CA TYR A 82 -7.00 -4.06 0.55
C TYR A 82 -5.65 -3.78 1.20
N THR A 83 -4.86 -4.84 1.38
CA THR A 83 -3.49 -4.74 1.87
C THR A 83 -2.57 -5.55 0.96
N LEU A 84 -1.51 -4.90 0.48
CA LEU A 84 -0.46 -5.54 -0.30
C LEU A 84 0.64 -6.00 0.65
N TRP A 85 0.91 -7.30 0.67
CA TRP A 85 1.96 -7.91 1.47
C TRP A 85 3.13 -8.26 0.57
N LEU A 86 4.31 -7.75 0.87
CA LEU A 86 5.53 -7.98 0.09
C LEU A 86 6.53 -8.78 0.90
N LYS A 87 7.01 -9.89 0.31
CA LYS A 87 8.09 -10.70 0.88
C LYS A 87 9.46 -10.16 0.50
N ASP A 88 9.56 -9.52 -0.67
CA ASP A 88 10.79 -8.94 -1.17
C ASP A 88 10.47 -7.85 -2.19
N TYR A 89 11.39 -6.90 -2.32
CA TYR A 89 11.29 -5.83 -3.30
C TYR A 89 12.67 -5.19 -3.50
N LYS A 90 12.79 -4.40 -4.58
CA LYS A 90 13.96 -3.56 -4.83
C LYS A 90 13.54 -2.11 -5.00
N VAL A 91 14.39 -1.19 -4.56
CA VAL A 91 14.17 0.24 -4.82
C VAL A 91 14.46 0.52 -6.29
N SER A 92 13.56 1.28 -6.94
CA SER A 92 13.67 1.65 -8.34
C SER A 92 13.88 3.16 -8.47
N ASP A 93 14.70 3.59 -9.41
CA ASP A 93 14.92 5.00 -9.75
C ASP A 93 13.95 5.50 -10.83
N GLU A 94 13.10 4.64 -11.36
CA GLU A 94 12.16 5.00 -12.41
C GLU A 94 11.02 5.86 -11.89
N LYS A 95 10.46 6.70 -12.79
CA LYS A 95 9.25 7.44 -12.48
C LYS A 95 8.07 6.49 -12.34
N PHE A 96 7.28 6.72 -11.33
CA PHE A 96 6.08 5.93 -11.08
C PHE A 96 4.99 6.28 -12.10
N VAL A 97 4.35 5.24 -12.62
CA VAL A 97 3.10 5.33 -13.38
C VAL A 97 2.01 4.71 -12.53
N ASP A 98 0.88 5.41 -12.34
CA ASP A 98 -0.23 4.90 -11.55
C ASP A 98 -0.75 3.57 -12.11
N HIS A 99 -0.92 2.60 -11.24
CA HIS A 99 -1.48 1.30 -11.59
C HIS A 99 -2.94 1.20 -11.16
N SER A 100 -3.73 0.42 -11.90
CA SER A 100 -5.07 0.06 -11.47
C SER A 100 -5.03 -1.06 -10.43
N LEU A 101 -6.11 -1.21 -9.67
CA LEU A 101 -6.24 -2.32 -8.72
C LEU A 101 -6.10 -3.68 -9.43
N ASP A 102 -6.55 -3.79 -10.67
CA ASP A 102 -6.49 -5.02 -11.46
C ASP A 102 -5.05 -5.48 -11.74
N ASP A 103 -4.05 -4.59 -11.68
CA ASP A 103 -2.65 -4.95 -11.86
C ASP A 103 -2.10 -5.77 -10.68
N PHE A 104 -2.75 -5.71 -9.52
CA PHE A 104 -2.32 -6.36 -8.28
C PHE A 104 -3.14 -7.61 -7.92
N ILE A 105 -4.29 -7.78 -8.54
CA ILE A 105 -5.21 -8.88 -8.22
C ILE A 105 -5.21 -9.93 -9.33
#